data_e8ad044d084d88ae1a0a861134335fd6
#
_entry.id   e8ad044d084d88ae1a0a861134335fd6
#
_cell.length_a   1.000
_cell.length_b   1.000
_cell.length_c   1.000
_cell.angle_alpha   90.00
_cell.angle_beta   90.00
_cell.angle_gamma   90.00
#
_symmetry.space_group_name_H-M   'P 1'
#
loop_
_entity.id
_entity.type
_entity.pdbx_description
1 polymer ?
#
loop_
_entity_poly.entity_id
_entity_poly.type
_entity_poly.pdbx_seq_one_letter_code
_entity_poly.pdbx_strand_id
1 'polypeptide(L)'
;MIWTGLTIVTALGSALVAGVFSGFSGLVMPALARLTAAEGIAAMQAINVSAVTPGFMTGFLGTALLCAAVLVAGWFGRADGWAIAGALLYLVGTVGVTILANVPRNDMLAALDPMAADAPAAWMGYLSGWTLWNHLRGLAGLAAAAALIVSLL
;
A
#
# COMPACT_ATOMS: atom_id res chain seq x y z
N MET A 1 -3.06 -19.42 -21.88
CA MET A 1 -1.68 -19.17 -21.38
C MET A 1 -1.42 -17.69 -21.03
N ILE A 2 -1.62 -16.72 -21.93
CA ILE A 2 -1.34 -15.29 -21.65
C ILE A 2 -2.21 -14.76 -20.49
N TRP A 3 -3.52 -15.05 -20.47
CA TRP A 3 -4.45 -14.66 -19.42
C TRP A 3 -4.02 -15.20 -18.03
N THR A 4 -3.78 -16.50 -17.94
CA THR A 4 -3.29 -17.14 -16.71
C THR A 4 -1.99 -16.50 -16.22
N GLY A 5 -1.05 -16.23 -17.11
CA GLY A 5 0.22 -15.55 -16.77
C GLY A 5 -0.01 -14.15 -16.22
N LEU A 6 -0.88 -13.34 -16.86
CA LEU A 6 -1.24 -12.00 -16.40
C LEU A 6 -1.84 -12.06 -14.99
N THR A 7 -2.80 -12.94 -14.74
CA THR A 7 -3.47 -13.07 -13.45
C THR A 7 -2.50 -13.50 -12.35
N ILE A 8 -1.61 -14.46 -12.63
CA ILE A 8 -0.57 -14.91 -11.67
C ILE A 8 0.36 -13.76 -11.30
N VAL A 9 0.90 -13.05 -12.30
CA VAL A 9 1.84 -11.93 -12.02
C VAL A 9 1.14 -10.81 -11.25
N THR A 10 -0.12 -10.52 -11.56
CA THR A 10 -0.92 -9.52 -10.83
C THR A 10 -1.17 -9.95 -9.39
N ALA A 11 -1.49 -11.22 -9.14
CA ALA A 11 -1.67 -11.77 -7.80
C ALA A 11 -0.38 -11.71 -6.97
N LEU A 12 0.75 -12.11 -7.55
CA LEU A 12 2.07 -12.04 -6.90
C LEU A 12 2.46 -10.60 -6.57
N GLY A 13 2.25 -9.66 -7.49
CA GLY A 13 2.50 -8.25 -7.26
C GLY A 13 1.64 -7.69 -6.12
N SER A 14 0.35 -8.02 -6.12
CA SER A 14 -0.58 -7.62 -5.05
C SER A 14 -0.16 -8.16 -3.69
N ALA A 15 0.22 -9.44 -3.62
CA ALA A 15 0.70 -10.08 -2.39
C ALA A 15 2.02 -9.46 -1.90
N LEU A 16 2.97 -9.19 -2.79
CA LEU A 16 4.24 -8.54 -2.46
C LEU A 16 4.03 -7.15 -1.85
N VAL A 17 3.22 -6.32 -2.49
CA VAL A 17 2.91 -4.96 -2.01
C VAL A 17 2.18 -5.02 -0.67
N ALA A 18 1.21 -5.91 -0.51
CA ALA A 18 0.51 -6.12 0.74
C ALA A 18 1.46 -6.61 1.86
N GLY A 19 2.43 -7.47 1.54
CA GLY A 19 3.48 -7.92 2.46
C GLY A 19 4.34 -6.77 2.97
N VAL A 20 4.74 -5.83 2.10
CA VAL A 20 5.45 -4.61 2.50
C VAL A 20 4.62 -3.79 3.49
N PHE A 21 3.35 -3.53 3.18
CA PHE A 21 2.47 -2.77 4.08
C PHE A 21 2.21 -3.47 5.41
N SER A 22 2.08 -4.80 5.40
CA SER A 22 1.95 -5.61 6.62
C SER A 22 3.22 -5.53 7.49
N GLY A 23 4.40 -5.57 6.87
CA GLY A 23 5.68 -5.36 7.54
C GLY A 23 5.77 -3.98 8.20
N PHE A 24 5.30 -2.94 7.51
CA PHE A 24 5.23 -1.60 8.10
C PHE A 24 4.32 -1.56 9.33
N SER A 25 3.10 -2.10 9.25
CA SER A 25 2.17 -2.10 10.39
C SER A 25 2.64 -2.96 11.55
N GLY A 26 3.21 -4.13 11.27
CA GLY A 26 3.55 -5.12 12.31
C GLY A 26 4.96 -4.98 12.89
N LEU A 27 5.89 -4.37 12.17
CA LEU A 27 7.29 -4.27 12.57
C LEU A 27 7.77 -2.82 12.66
N VAL A 28 7.64 -2.05 11.58
CA VAL A 28 8.25 -0.72 11.48
C VAL A 28 7.55 0.28 12.41
N MET A 29 6.23 0.42 12.30
CA MET A 29 5.48 1.41 13.09
C MET A 29 5.56 1.13 14.60
N PRO A 30 5.44 -0.12 15.10
CA PRO A 30 5.68 -0.43 16.50
C PRO A 30 7.12 -0.15 16.98
N ALA A 31 8.12 -0.30 16.12
CA ALA A 31 9.50 0.04 16.46
C ALA A 31 9.68 1.56 16.57
N LEU A 32 9.16 2.32 15.61
CA LEU A 32 9.19 3.79 15.63
C LEU A 32 8.44 4.39 16.82
N ALA A 33 7.35 3.75 17.26
CA ALA A 33 6.58 4.18 18.43
C ALA A 33 7.36 4.07 19.76
N ARG A 34 8.49 3.36 19.80
CA ARG A 34 9.36 3.26 20.96
C ARG A 34 10.43 4.36 21.03
N LEU A 35 10.61 5.10 19.98
CA LEU A 35 11.54 6.23 19.90
C LEU A 35 10.91 7.48 20.53
N THR A 36 11.73 8.47 20.84
CA THR A 36 11.23 9.80 21.14
C THR A 36 10.48 10.37 19.92
N ALA A 37 9.57 11.30 20.12
CA ALA A 37 8.82 11.88 19.01
C ALA A 37 9.74 12.47 17.93
N ALA A 38 10.80 13.18 18.33
CA ALA A 38 11.76 13.77 17.42
C ALA A 38 12.49 12.72 16.57
N GLU A 39 12.97 11.66 17.20
CA GLU A 39 13.64 10.55 16.50
C GLU A 39 12.67 9.80 15.57
N GLY A 40 11.45 9.51 16.04
CA GLY A 40 10.43 8.81 15.26
C GLY A 40 10.00 9.60 14.03
N ILE A 41 9.79 10.92 14.16
CA ILE A 41 9.48 11.83 13.05
C ILE A 41 10.62 11.83 12.04
N ALA A 42 11.86 12.09 12.49
CA ALA A 42 13.02 12.13 11.61
C ALA A 42 13.25 10.82 10.87
N ALA A 43 13.12 9.69 11.57
CA ALA A 43 13.25 8.36 10.97
C ALA A 43 12.15 8.12 9.91
N MET A 44 10.88 8.44 10.22
CA MET A 44 9.79 8.22 9.28
C MET A 44 9.83 9.16 8.08
N GLN A 45 10.29 10.41 8.25
CA GLN A 45 10.58 11.32 7.14
C GLN A 45 11.61 10.72 6.18
N ALA A 46 12.72 10.17 6.70
CA ALA A 46 13.75 9.50 5.91
C ALA A 46 13.21 8.24 5.20
N ILE A 47 12.37 7.44 5.88
CA ILE A 47 11.71 6.27 5.30
C ILE A 47 10.79 6.69 4.15
N ASN A 48 9.99 7.73 4.31
CA ASN A 48 9.08 8.20 3.25
C ASN A 48 9.83 8.63 1.98
N VAL A 49 10.97 9.29 2.13
CA VAL A 49 11.85 9.62 0.99
C VAL A 49 12.40 8.35 0.34
N SER A 50 12.85 7.39 1.16
CA SER A 50 13.40 6.12 0.68
C SER A 50 12.36 5.20 0.04
N ALA A 51 11.08 5.35 0.38
CA ALA A 51 10.00 4.56 -0.20
C ALA A 51 9.75 4.88 -1.68
N VAL A 52 10.16 6.06 -2.17
CA VAL A 52 10.01 6.48 -3.57
C VAL A 52 11.19 5.95 -4.42
N THR A 53 11.59 4.70 -4.21
CA THR A 53 12.64 4.05 -5.01
C THR A 53 12.07 3.39 -6.26
N PRO A 54 12.83 3.29 -7.35
CA PRO A 54 12.39 2.59 -8.55
C PRO A 54 11.90 1.15 -8.29
N GLY A 55 12.54 0.44 -7.35
CA GLY A 55 12.18 -0.95 -7.02
C GLY A 55 10.78 -1.06 -6.44
N PHE A 56 10.47 -0.30 -5.38
CA PHE A 56 9.12 -0.32 -4.78
C PHE A 56 8.06 0.25 -5.72
N MET A 57 8.36 1.37 -6.39
CA MET A 57 7.43 2.01 -7.31
C MET A 57 7.09 1.12 -8.51
N THR A 58 8.06 0.36 -9.03
CA THR A 58 7.81 -0.64 -10.09
C THR A 58 6.85 -1.74 -9.59
N GLY A 59 7.04 -2.27 -8.39
CA GLY A 59 6.11 -3.23 -7.80
C GLY A 59 4.72 -2.64 -7.60
N PHE A 60 4.62 -1.47 -6.98
CA PHE A 60 3.36 -0.83 -6.64
C PHE A 60 2.56 -0.36 -7.87
N LEU A 61 3.17 0.48 -8.73
CA LEU A 61 2.51 1.02 -9.93
C LEU A 61 2.43 -0.02 -11.04
N GLY A 62 3.42 -0.89 -11.19
CA GLY A 62 3.38 -2.01 -12.14
C GLY A 62 2.21 -2.94 -11.86
N THR A 63 1.97 -3.29 -10.59
CA THR A 63 0.78 -4.08 -10.21
C THR A 63 -0.52 -3.31 -10.51
N ALA A 64 -0.56 -2.00 -10.29
CA ALA A 64 -1.72 -1.19 -10.66
C ALA A 64 -2.01 -1.23 -12.16
N LEU A 65 -0.99 -1.14 -13.00
CA LEU A 65 -1.13 -1.27 -14.46
C LEU A 65 -1.61 -2.66 -14.87
N LEU A 66 -1.11 -3.72 -14.22
CA LEU A 66 -1.59 -5.08 -14.46
C LEU A 66 -3.06 -5.24 -14.04
N CYS A 67 -3.48 -4.67 -12.91
CA CYS A 67 -4.88 -4.63 -12.48
C CYS A 67 -5.77 -3.89 -13.51
N ALA A 68 -5.30 -2.76 -14.03
CA ALA A 68 -6.01 -2.04 -15.10
C ALA A 68 -6.15 -2.92 -16.37
N ALA A 69 -5.10 -3.66 -16.73
CA ALA A 69 -5.16 -4.62 -17.84
C ALA A 69 -6.17 -5.76 -17.59
N VAL A 70 -6.28 -6.25 -16.34
CA VAL A 70 -7.31 -7.22 -15.94
C VAL A 70 -8.71 -6.65 -16.14
N LEU A 71 -8.96 -5.39 -15.73
CA LEU A 71 -10.27 -4.74 -15.92
C LEU A 71 -10.61 -4.56 -17.41
N VAL A 72 -9.64 -4.14 -18.21
CA VAL A 72 -9.82 -4.04 -19.67
C VAL A 72 -10.14 -5.41 -20.28
N ALA A 73 -9.44 -6.47 -19.86
CA ALA A 73 -9.74 -7.84 -20.30
C ALA A 73 -11.15 -8.28 -19.89
N GLY A 74 -11.60 -7.89 -18.69
CA GLY A 74 -12.95 -8.13 -18.21
C GLY A 74 -14.03 -7.47 -19.08
N TRP A 75 -13.77 -6.24 -19.54
CA TRP A 75 -14.66 -5.55 -20.49
C TRP A 75 -14.88 -6.33 -21.78
N PHE A 76 -13.86 -7.08 -22.22
CA PHE A 76 -13.94 -7.96 -23.40
C PHE A 76 -14.35 -9.39 -23.07
N GLY A 77 -14.88 -9.66 -21.86
CA GLY A 77 -15.37 -10.97 -21.43
C GLY A 77 -14.28 -12.02 -21.20
N ARG A 78 -13.03 -11.60 -20.97
CA ARG A 78 -11.87 -12.49 -20.75
C ARG A 78 -11.51 -12.69 -19.27
N ALA A 79 -12.06 -11.87 -18.37
CA ALA A 79 -11.89 -11.98 -16.93
C ALA A 79 -13.23 -12.31 -16.28
N ASP A 80 -13.20 -13.19 -15.29
CA ASP A 80 -14.33 -13.52 -14.45
C ASP A 80 -14.55 -12.48 -13.34
N GLY A 81 -15.62 -12.66 -12.56
CA GLY A 81 -15.97 -11.75 -11.47
C GLY A 81 -14.91 -11.68 -10.37
N TRP A 82 -14.18 -12.76 -10.09
CA TRP A 82 -13.14 -12.78 -9.07
C TRP A 82 -11.91 -12.00 -9.51
N ALA A 83 -11.49 -12.13 -10.77
CA ALA A 83 -10.39 -11.34 -11.30
C ALA A 83 -10.70 -9.84 -11.31
N ILE A 84 -11.93 -9.47 -11.72
CA ILE A 84 -12.40 -8.07 -11.70
C ILE A 84 -12.42 -7.54 -10.27
N ALA A 85 -12.99 -8.29 -9.30
CA ALA A 85 -13.02 -7.90 -7.90
C ALA A 85 -11.61 -7.71 -7.32
N GLY A 86 -10.68 -8.63 -7.62
CA GLY A 86 -9.29 -8.52 -7.20
C GLY A 86 -8.61 -7.26 -7.75
N ALA A 87 -8.79 -6.97 -9.03
CA ALA A 87 -8.25 -5.77 -9.65
C ALA A 87 -8.82 -4.47 -9.03
N LEU A 88 -10.12 -4.42 -8.76
CA LEU A 88 -10.77 -3.29 -8.09
C LEU A 88 -10.29 -3.12 -6.64
N LEU A 89 -10.15 -4.22 -5.88
CA LEU A 89 -9.64 -4.18 -4.52
C LEU A 89 -8.22 -3.59 -4.48
N TYR A 90 -7.36 -3.93 -5.42
CA TYR A 90 -6.03 -3.34 -5.50
C TYR A 90 -6.08 -1.87 -5.87
N LEU A 91 -6.78 -1.50 -6.95
CA LEU A 91 -6.80 -0.13 -7.46
C LEU A 91 -7.49 0.83 -6.48
N VAL A 92 -8.63 0.45 -5.92
CA VAL A 92 -9.38 1.32 -4.99
C VAL A 92 -8.86 1.17 -3.57
N GLY A 93 -8.74 -0.07 -3.07
CA GLY A 93 -8.41 -0.34 -1.68
C GLY A 93 -6.92 -0.15 -1.37
N THR A 94 -6.02 -0.47 -2.31
CA THR A 94 -4.57 -0.31 -2.07
C THR A 94 -4.06 1.02 -2.60
N VAL A 95 -4.26 1.31 -3.89
CA VAL A 95 -3.75 2.55 -4.52
C VAL A 95 -4.57 3.76 -4.08
N GLY A 96 -5.89 3.69 -4.14
CA GLY A 96 -6.78 4.78 -3.74
C GLY A 96 -6.56 5.20 -2.28
N VAL A 97 -6.51 4.23 -1.34
CA VAL A 97 -6.21 4.51 0.08
C VAL A 97 -4.81 5.11 0.24
N THR A 98 -3.81 4.64 -0.51
CA THR A 98 -2.46 5.24 -0.48
C THR A 98 -2.52 6.71 -0.83
N ILE A 99 -3.14 7.07 -1.96
CA ILE A 99 -3.19 8.45 -2.47
C ILE A 99 -4.04 9.36 -1.55
N LEU A 100 -5.20 8.87 -1.08
CA LEU A 100 -6.16 9.71 -0.37
C LEU A 100 -5.91 9.79 1.13
N ALA A 101 -5.20 8.82 1.70
CA ALA A 101 -5.04 8.75 3.15
C ALA A 101 -3.57 8.75 3.61
N ASN A 102 -2.71 7.88 3.08
CA ASN A 102 -1.34 7.77 3.58
C ASN A 102 -0.44 8.89 3.03
N VAL A 103 -0.53 9.23 1.74
CA VAL A 103 0.28 10.31 1.14
C VAL A 103 0.04 11.66 1.81
N PRO A 104 -1.19 12.15 2.02
CA PRO A 104 -1.40 13.42 2.69
C PRO A 104 -0.85 13.45 4.13
N ARG A 105 -0.88 12.31 4.83
CA ARG A 105 -0.26 12.19 6.16
C ARG A 105 1.26 12.27 6.08
N ASN A 106 1.87 11.64 5.07
CA ASN A 106 3.31 11.73 4.85
C ASN A 106 3.72 13.17 4.54
N ASP A 107 2.93 13.89 3.74
CA ASP A 107 3.20 15.30 3.40
C ASP A 107 3.10 16.20 4.64
N MET A 108 2.10 15.99 5.50
CA MET A 108 2.00 16.69 6.79
C MET A 108 3.21 16.40 7.69
N LEU A 109 3.63 15.12 7.75
CA LEU A 109 4.80 14.75 8.53
C LEU A 109 6.08 15.36 7.98
N ALA A 110 6.24 15.41 6.65
CA ALA A 110 7.40 15.98 5.98
C ALA A 110 7.59 17.48 6.28
N ALA A 111 6.50 18.21 6.50
CA ALA A 111 6.50 19.63 6.84
C ALA A 111 6.72 19.91 8.34
N LEU A 112 6.67 18.88 9.19
CA LEU A 112 6.78 19.04 10.65
C LEU A 112 8.26 19.14 11.06
N ASP A 113 8.58 20.16 11.88
CA ASP A 113 9.87 20.21 12.58
C ASP A 113 9.85 19.19 13.73
N PRO A 114 10.75 18.20 13.75
CA PRO A 114 10.83 17.23 14.84
C PRO A 114 11.05 17.83 16.23
N MET A 115 11.57 19.04 16.31
CA MET A 115 11.85 19.76 17.57
C MET A 115 10.75 20.75 17.97
N ALA A 116 9.67 20.87 17.19
CA ALA A 116 8.57 21.76 17.50
C ALA A 116 7.85 21.34 18.81
N ALA A 117 7.29 22.30 19.52
CA ALA A 117 6.61 22.05 20.79
C ALA A 117 5.38 21.12 20.67
N ASP A 118 4.72 21.13 19.52
CA ASP A 118 3.57 20.28 19.20
C ASP A 118 3.93 18.93 18.53
N ALA A 119 5.22 18.71 18.24
CA ALA A 119 5.71 17.49 17.59
C ALA A 119 5.28 16.19 18.28
N PRO A 120 5.28 16.06 19.63
CA PRO A 120 4.82 14.84 20.29
C PRO A 120 3.34 14.52 20.03
N ALA A 121 2.46 15.52 20.05
CA ALA A 121 1.03 15.33 19.80
C ALA A 121 0.77 14.98 18.33
N ALA A 122 1.45 15.66 17.39
CA ALA A 122 1.36 15.40 15.98
C ALA A 122 1.87 13.98 15.63
N TRP A 123 2.97 13.53 16.26
CA TRP A 123 3.52 12.19 16.08
C TRP A 123 2.55 11.09 16.53
N MET A 124 1.91 11.25 17.69
CA MET A 124 0.92 10.27 18.16
C MET A 124 -0.28 10.17 17.21
N GLY A 125 -0.77 11.30 16.71
CA GLY A 125 -1.83 11.33 15.70
C GLY A 125 -1.41 10.68 14.39
N TYR A 126 -0.18 10.92 13.95
CA TYR A 126 0.40 10.28 12.76
C TYR A 126 0.49 8.76 12.94
N LEU A 127 1.10 8.28 14.04
CA LEU A 127 1.26 6.85 14.31
C LEU A 127 -0.06 6.10 14.21
N SER A 128 -1.10 6.59 14.89
CA SER A 128 -2.41 5.93 14.91
C SER A 128 -3.12 6.01 13.56
N GLY A 129 -3.21 7.21 12.99
CA GLY A 129 -3.95 7.44 11.74
C GLY A 129 -3.28 6.79 10.53
N TRP A 130 -1.96 6.95 10.40
CA TRP A 130 -1.22 6.34 9.28
C TRP A 130 -1.28 4.81 9.33
N THR A 131 -1.11 4.23 10.52
CA THR A 131 -1.12 2.76 10.70
C THR A 131 -2.50 2.18 10.38
N LEU A 132 -3.58 2.84 10.81
CA LEU A 132 -4.95 2.41 10.47
C LEU A 132 -5.15 2.29 8.95
N TRP A 133 -4.81 3.35 8.21
CA TRP A 133 -4.96 3.35 6.76
C TRP A 133 -3.98 2.38 6.08
N ASN A 134 -2.80 2.18 6.68
CA ASN A 134 -1.85 1.18 6.20
C ASN A 134 -2.37 -0.26 6.37
N HIS A 135 -3.08 -0.56 7.47
CA HIS A 135 -3.78 -1.84 7.62
C HIS A 135 -4.84 -2.04 6.53
N LEU A 136 -5.67 -1.00 6.29
CA LEU A 136 -6.73 -1.09 5.28
C LEU A 136 -6.18 -1.37 3.88
N ARG A 137 -5.15 -0.63 3.44
CA ARG A 137 -4.56 -0.86 2.11
C ARG A 137 -3.81 -2.19 2.02
N GLY A 138 -3.19 -2.65 3.11
CA GLY A 138 -2.54 -3.96 3.17
C GLY A 138 -3.54 -5.10 3.08
N LEU A 139 -4.64 -5.04 3.84
CA LEU A 139 -5.73 -6.01 3.78
C LEU A 139 -6.40 -6.04 2.40
N ALA A 140 -6.63 -4.87 1.80
CA ALA A 140 -7.16 -4.77 0.44
C ALA A 140 -6.24 -5.46 -0.59
N GLY A 141 -4.92 -5.27 -0.47
CA GLY A 141 -3.93 -5.92 -1.33
C GLY A 141 -3.89 -7.44 -1.15
N LEU A 142 -4.00 -7.94 0.09
CA LEU A 142 -4.11 -9.38 0.36
C LEU A 142 -5.42 -9.97 -0.20
N ALA A 143 -6.54 -9.29 0.00
CA ALA A 143 -7.82 -9.70 -0.56
C ALA A 143 -7.82 -9.67 -2.09
N ALA A 144 -7.13 -8.69 -2.70
CA ALA A 144 -6.93 -8.63 -4.15
C ALA A 144 -6.16 -9.86 -4.66
N ALA A 145 -5.04 -10.20 -4.01
CA ALA A 145 -4.25 -11.37 -4.35
C ALA A 145 -5.09 -12.66 -4.22
N ALA A 146 -5.84 -12.81 -3.13
CA ALA A 146 -6.71 -13.96 -2.91
C ALA A 146 -7.78 -14.09 -4.00
N ALA A 147 -8.47 -13.00 -4.34
CA ALA A 147 -9.50 -13.00 -5.38
C ALA A 147 -8.91 -13.37 -6.77
N LEU A 148 -7.72 -12.83 -7.10
CA LEU A 148 -7.01 -13.17 -8.34
C LEU A 148 -6.59 -14.65 -8.38
N ILE A 149 -6.19 -15.23 -7.24
CA ILE A 149 -5.87 -16.66 -7.16
C ILE A 149 -7.13 -17.52 -7.34
N VAL A 150 -8.25 -17.15 -6.70
CA VAL A 150 -9.53 -17.86 -6.85
C VAL A 150 -9.99 -17.87 -8.31
N SER A 151 -9.76 -16.79 -9.06
CA SER A 151 -10.10 -16.73 -10.49
C SER A 151 -9.31 -17.73 -11.39
N LEU A 152 -8.30 -18.39 -10.85
CA LEU A 152 -7.50 -19.39 -11.55
C LEU A 152 -7.99 -20.84 -11.28
N LEU A 153 -8.87 -21.03 -10.29
CA LEU A 153 -9.43 -22.34 -9.91
C LEU A 153 -10.66 -22.68 -10.73
#